data_fc8686c2f2521ec45e8d0e1f58dbc69b
#
_entry.id   fc8686c2f2521ec45e8d0e1f58dbc69b
#
_cell.length_a   1.000
_cell.length_b   1.000
_cell.length_c   1.000
_cell.angle_alpha   90.00
_cell.angle_beta   90.00
_cell.angle_gamma   90.00
#
_symmetry.space_group_name_H-M   'P 1'
#
loop_
_entity.id
_entity.type
_entity.pdbx_description
1 polymer ?
#
loop_
_entity_poly.entity_id
_entity_poly.type
_entity_poly.pdbx_seq_one_letter_code
_entity_poly.pdbx_strand_id
1 'polypeptide(L)'
;GAKAGKAIIIINPAEPPLMMRDTVHCLVEGEPDQAAITESVHAMIKDVQKYVPGYKLVNGPVFDGNRVSIFLEVEGLGDYLPKYAGNLDIMTAAAARTAEMFAERLIANQTTEA
;
A
#
# COMPACT_ATOMS: atom_id res chain seq x y z
N GLY A 1 1.78 -13.92 -3.33
CA GLY A 1 0.86 -14.45 -3.66
C GLY A 1 -0.40 -14.89 -2.92
N ALA A 2 -1.40 -14.01 -2.76
CA ALA A 2 -2.67 -14.41 -2.20
C ALA A 2 -3.45 -15.32 -3.17
N LYS A 3 -4.15 -16.31 -2.62
CA LYS A 3 -5.00 -17.22 -3.42
C LYS A 3 -6.32 -16.57 -3.84
N ALA A 4 -6.82 -15.66 -3.04
CA ALA A 4 -8.05 -14.91 -3.30
C ALA A 4 -7.98 -13.55 -2.62
N GLY A 5 -8.75 -12.61 -3.12
CA GLY A 5 -8.85 -11.28 -2.53
C GLY A 5 -10.21 -10.65 -2.79
N LYS A 6 -10.61 -9.75 -1.91
CA LYS A 6 -11.81 -8.93 -2.05
C LYS A 6 -11.51 -7.54 -1.53
N ALA A 7 -11.93 -6.54 -2.28
CA ALA A 7 -11.84 -5.15 -1.85
C ALA A 7 -13.24 -4.54 -1.75
N ILE A 8 -13.41 -3.67 -0.78
CA ILE A 8 -14.59 -2.81 -0.65
C ILE A 8 -14.13 -1.37 -0.45
N ILE A 9 -14.91 -0.42 -0.94
CA ILE A 9 -14.67 1.00 -0.76
C ILE A 9 -15.86 1.58 -0.01
N ILE A 10 -15.57 2.31 1.06
CA ILE A 10 -16.57 3.04 1.83
C ILE A 10 -16.32 4.53 1.63
N ILE A 11 -17.29 5.22 1.06
CA ILE A 11 -17.24 6.66 0.90
C ILE A 11 -18.03 7.28 2.04
N ASN A 12 -17.36 8.09 2.85
CA ASN A 12 -17.95 8.75 4.01
C ASN A 12 -17.88 10.28 3.85
N PRO A 13 -19.00 10.94 3.55
CA PRO A 13 -19.04 12.40 3.40
C PRO A 13 -19.04 13.10 4.76
N ALA A 14 -17.98 12.95 5.51
CA ALA A 14 -17.82 13.57 6.82
C ALA A 14 -17.45 15.05 6.70
N GLU A 15 -17.90 15.85 7.68
CA GLU A 15 -17.51 17.25 7.83
C GLU A 15 -16.97 17.47 9.25
N PRO A 16 -15.69 17.85 9.43
CA PRO A 16 -14.69 18.06 8.38
C PRO A 16 -14.28 16.76 7.66
N PRO A 17 -13.72 16.86 6.44
CA PRO A 17 -13.29 15.68 5.69
C PRO A 17 -12.22 14.86 6.43
N LEU A 18 -12.32 13.54 6.34
CA LEU A 18 -11.39 12.63 6.96
C LEU A 18 -10.24 12.27 5.99
N MET A 19 -9.06 12.08 6.56
CA MET A 19 -7.91 11.55 5.82
C MET A 19 -8.24 10.16 5.27
N MET A 20 -7.80 9.86 4.05
CA MET A 20 -7.94 8.54 3.45
C MET A 20 -7.28 7.47 4.31
N ARG A 21 -8.01 6.42 4.62
CA ARG A 21 -7.53 5.27 5.38
C ARG A 21 -7.84 3.97 4.69
N ASP A 22 -6.89 3.04 4.79
CA ASP A 22 -7.04 1.67 4.33
C ASP A 22 -6.83 0.71 5.48
N THR A 23 -7.61 -0.36 5.47
CA THR A 23 -7.37 -1.51 6.35
C THR A 23 -7.20 -2.76 5.48
N VAL A 24 -6.10 -3.46 5.69
CA VAL A 24 -5.81 -4.72 5.00
C VAL A 24 -5.92 -5.84 6.01
N HIS A 25 -6.80 -6.81 5.73
CA HIS A 25 -6.92 -8.04 6.50
C HIS A 25 -6.39 -9.21 5.67
N CYS A 26 -5.45 -9.95 6.22
CA CYS A 26 -4.89 -11.14 5.60
C CYS A 26 -5.16 -12.37 6.46
N LEU A 27 -5.54 -13.46 5.83
CA LEU A 27 -5.59 -14.78 6.47
C LEU A 27 -4.36 -15.57 6.01
N VAL A 28 -3.53 -15.98 6.96
CA VAL A 28 -2.36 -16.80 6.68
C VAL A 28 -2.67 -18.28 6.95
N GLU A 29 -1.98 -19.16 6.21
CA GLU A 29 -2.06 -20.60 6.47
C GLU A 29 -1.20 -20.94 7.68
N GLY A 30 -1.82 -21.62 8.66
CA GLY A 30 -1.15 -21.99 9.90
C GLY A 30 -0.92 -20.82 10.84
N GLU A 31 0.09 -20.94 11.68
CA GLU A 31 0.44 -19.92 12.66
C GLU A 31 1.34 -18.86 12.04
N PRO A 32 1.01 -17.56 12.16
CA PRO A 32 1.81 -16.52 11.53
C PRO A 32 3.18 -16.37 12.20
N ASP A 33 4.22 -16.25 11.39
CA ASP A 33 5.53 -15.80 11.84
C ASP A 33 5.49 -14.28 12.06
N GLN A 34 5.18 -13.88 13.28
CA GLN A 34 4.95 -12.47 13.62
C GLN A 34 6.16 -11.58 13.33
N ALA A 35 7.36 -12.05 13.62
CA ALA A 35 8.58 -11.28 13.39
C ALA A 35 8.83 -11.05 11.90
N ALA A 36 8.75 -12.11 11.10
CA ALA A 36 8.95 -12.03 9.64
C ALA A 36 7.87 -11.18 8.96
N ILE A 37 6.62 -11.30 9.37
CA ILE A 37 5.51 -10.50 8.82
C ILE A 37 5.69 -9.02 9.18
N THR A 38 6.05 -8.71 10.42
CA THR A 38 6.30 -7.34 10.86
C THR A 38 7.43 -6.68 10.05
N GLU A 39 8.53 -7.39 9.88
CA GLU A 39 9.65 -6.90 9.08
C GLU A 39 9.25 -6.66 7.62
N SER A 40 8.51 -7.59 7.02
CA SER A 40 8.01 -7.48 5.65
C SER A 40 7.08 -6.27 5.48
N VAL A 41 6.18 -6.05 6.43
CA VAL A 41 5.27 -4.89 6.40
C VAL A 41 6.06 -3.58 6.46
N HIS A 42 7.02 -3.47 7.37
CA HIS A 42 7.84 -2.26 7.48
C HIS A 42 8.70 -2.02 6.23
N ALA A 43 9.25 -3.07 5.64
CA ALA A 43 9.99 -2.96 4.37
C ALA A 43 9.10 -2.48 3.23
N MET A 44 7.90 -3.03 3.11
CA MET A 44 6.92 -2.62 2.09
C MET A 44 6.50 -1.16 2.26
N ILE A 45 6.24 -0.71 3.49
CA ILE A 45 5.92 0.69 3.78
C ILE A 45 7.03 1.62 3.27
N LYS A 46 8.28 1.30 3.54
CA LYS A 46 9.43 2.10 3.08
C LYS A 46 9.51 2.13 1.56
N ASP A 47 9.26 1.02 0.90
CA ASP A 47 9.29 0.95 -0.56
C ASP A 47 8.17 1.77 -1.20
N VAL A 48 6.97 1.71 -0.66
CA VAL A 48 5.83 2.52 -1.14
C VAL A 48 6.07 4.00 -0.89
N GLN A 49 6.66 4.38 0.23
CA GLN A 49 6.96 5.78 0.55
C GLN A 49 7.90 6.45 -0.46
N LYS A 50 8.68 5.69 -1.22
CA LYS A 50 9.54 6.23 -2.29
C LYS A 50 8.74 6.93 -3.40
N TYR A 51 7.52 6.48 -3.66
CA TYR A 51 6.65 7.07 -4.68
C TYR A 51 5.32 7.61 -4.13
N VAL A 52 5.01 7.31 -2.88
CA VAL A 52 3.86 7.86 -2.13
C VAL A 52 4.36 8.33 -0.76
N PRO A 53 4.96 9.53 -0.66
CA PRO A 53 5.57 10.01 0.59
C PRO A 53 4.61 10.08 1.78
N GLY A 54 3.32 10.29 1.52
CA GLY A 54 2.28 10.37 2.55
C GLY A 54 1.71 9.02 2.99
N TYR A 55 2.28 7.90 2.54
CA TYR A 55 1.87 6.56 2.94
C TYR A 55 2.38 6.25 4.35
N LYS A 56 1.47 5.95 5.27
CA LYS A 56 1.82 5.76 6.69
C LYS A 56 1.18 4.51 7.26
N LEU A 57 1.95 3.79 8.07
CA LEU A 57 1.42 2.74 8.94
C LEU A 57 0.86 3.40 10.20
N VAL A 58 -0.46 3.35 10.38
CA VAL A 58 -1.12 3.90 11.57
C VAL A 58 -1.03 2.92 12.73
N ASN A 59 -1.30 1.65 12.45
CA ASN A 59 -1.24 0.58 13.44
C ASN A 59 -1.01 -0.76 12.75
N GLY A 60 -0.32 -1.65 13.41
CA GLY A 60 -0.12 -3.02 12.97
C GLY A 60 1.32 -3.35 12.59
N PRO A 61 1.53 -4.56 12.11
CA PRO A 61 0.52 -5.61 11.98
C PRO A 61 -0.06 -6.06 13.32
N VAL A 62 -1.37 -6.28 13.35
CA VAL A 62 -2.09 -6.81 14.50
C VAL A 62 -2.44 -8.26 14.22
N PHE A 63 -2.07 -9.16 15.13
CA PHE A 63 -2.28 -10.59 14.97
C PHE A 63 -3.44 -11.06 15.84
N ASP A 64 -4.39 -11.75 15.20
CA ASP A 64 -5.54 -12.37 15.85
C ASP A 64 -5.72 -13.78 15.26
N GLY A 65 -5.16 -14.78 15.94
CA GLY A 65 -5.07 -16.12 15.39
C GLY A 65 -4.26 -16.12 14.10
N ASN A 66 -4.86 -16.57 13.00
CA ASN A 66 -4.25 -16.54 11.67
C ASN A 66 -4.59 -15.28 10.85
N ARG A 67 -5.30 -14.31 11.45
CA ARG A 67 -5.61 -13.04 10.80
C ARG A 67 -4.57 -12.00 11.16
N VAL A 68 -4.05 -11.36 10.14
CA VAL A 68 -3.12 -10.22 10.26
C VAL A 68 -3.81 -8.98 9.71
N SER A 69 -3.87 -7.92 10.52
CA SER A 69 -4.53 -6.67 10.15
C SER A 69 -3.52 -5.52 10.13
N ILE A 70 -3.55 -4.71 9.09
CA ILE A 70 -2.65 -3.60 8.86
C ILE A 70 -3.49 -2.36 8.60
N PHE A 71 -3.26 -1.32 9.35
CA PHE A 71 -4.01 -0.06 9.28
C PHE A 71 -3.12 1.03 8.69
N LEU A 72 -3.55 1.58 7.58
CA LEU A 72 -2.79 2.53 6.77
C LEU A 72 -3.54 3.85 6.63
N GLU A 73 -2.79 4.91 6.43
CA GLU A 73 -3.30 6.23 6.10
C GLU A 73 -2.49 6.80 4.95
N VAL A 74 -3.15 7.47 4.02
CA VAL A 74 -2.49 8.11 2.89
C VAL A 74 -2.81 9.61 2.91
N GLU A 75 -1.78 10.40 3.16
CA GLU A 75 -1.84 11.85 3.02
C GLU A 75 -1.41 12.23 1.60
N GLY A 76 -2.26 12.94 0.87
CA GLY A 76 -1.95 13.45 -0.45
C GLY A 76 -0.90 14.56 -0.40
N LEU A 77 -0.28 14.85 -1.55
CA LEU A 77 0.74 15.89 -1.68
C LEU A 77 0.19 17.30 -1.48
N GLY A 78 -1.11 17.50 -1.75
CA GLY A 78 -1.77 18.80 -1.63
C GLY A 78 -1.53 19.73 -2.83
N ASP A 79 -1.04 19.21 -3.95
CA ASP A 79 -0.72 20.01 -5.15
C ASP A 79 -2.00 20.45 -5.88
N TYR A 80 -2.86 19.52 -6.24
CA TYR A 80 -4.11 19.77 -6.97
C TYR A 80 -5.35 19.47 -6.14
N LEU A 81 -5.25 18.55 -5.20
CA LEU A 81 -6.31 18.11 -4.33
C LEU A 81 -5.92 18.32 -2.87
N PRO A 82 -6.89 18.51 -1.96
CA PRO A 82 -6.60 18.57 -0.54
C PRO A 82 -5.86 17.32 -0.03
N LYS A 83 -5.04 17.48 0.98
CA LYS A 83 -4.21 16.40 1.54
C LYS A 83 -5.01 15.19 2.04
N TYR A 84 -6.27 15.38 2.43
CA TYR A 84 -7.14 14.28 2.83
C TYR A 84 -7.56 13.38 1.66
N ALA A 85 -7.48 13.87 0.41
CA ALA A 85 -7.84 13.13 -0.80
C ALA A 85 -6.64 12.35 -1.37
N GLY A 86 -5.89 11.64 -0.52
CA GLY A 86 -4.70 10.89 -0.90
C GLY A 86 -4.97 9.69 -1.81
N ASN A 87 -6.23 9.25 -1.95
CA ASN A 87 -6.60 8.12 -2.79
C ASN A 87 -6.30 8.35 -4.27
N LEU A 88 -6.54 9.55 -4.80
CA LEU A 88 -6.21 9.85 -6.20
C LEU A 88 -4.71 9.95 -6.42
N ASP A 89 -3.98 10.55 -5.49
CA ASP A 89 -2.53 10.67 -5.55
C ASP A 89 -1.85 9.30 -5.54
N ILE A 90 -2.29 8.39 -4.66
CA ILE A 90 -1.71 7.04 -4.60
C ILE A 90 -2.02 6.22 -5.86
N MET A 91 -3.23 6.33 -6.41
CA MET A 91 -3.60 5.62 -7.65
C MET A 91 -2.74 6.08 -8.82
N THR A 92 -2.55 7.38 -8.97
CA THR A 92 -1.69 7.96 -10.02
C THR A 92 -0.23 7.59 -9.83
N ALA A 93 0.29 7.72 -8.62
CA ALA A 93 1.68 7.38 -8.29
C ALA A 93 1.96 5.89 -8.50
N ALA A 94 1.05 5.01 -8.09
CA ALA A 94 1.18 3.57 -8.28
C ALA A 94 1.17 3.19 -9.78
N ALA A 95 0.32 3.81 -10.58
CA ALA A 95 0.29 3.61 -12.02
C ALA A 95 1.61 4.05 -12.68
N ALA A 96 2.12 5.22 -12.33
CA ALA A 96 3.40 5.73 -12.82
C ALA A 96 4.56 4.80 -12.42
N ARG A 97 4.62 4.37 -11.18
CA ARG A 97 5.65 3.43 -10.70
C ARG A 97 5.59 2.09 -11.43
N THR A 98 4.40 1.58 -11.68
CA THR A 98 4.21 0.33 -12.44
C THR A 98 4.75 0.47 -13.87
N ALA A 99 4.49 1.58 -14.53
CA ALA A 99 5.03 1.86 -15.86
C ALA A 99 6.56 1.93 -15.87
N GLU A 100 7.17 2.57 -14.87
CA GLU A 100 8.63 2.60 -14.69
C GLU A 100 9.21 1.21 -14.50
N MET A 101 8.59 0.36 -13.69
CA MET A 101 9.03 -1.02 -13.48
C MET A 101 8.98 -1.85 -14.77
N PHE A 102 7.96 -1.65 -15.61
CA PHE A 102 7.92 -2.27 -16.95
C PHE A 102 9.06 -1.79 -17.84
N ALA A 103 9.34 -0.49 -17.86
CA ALA A 103 10.43 0.08 -18.63
C ALA A 103 11.80 -0.48 -18.18
N GLU A 104 12.05 -0.51 -16.88
CA GLU A 104 13.26 -1.10 -16.29
C GLU A 104 13.45 -2.55 -16.72
N ARG A 105 12.37 -3.34 -16.69
CA ARG A 105 12.40 -4.75 -17.09
C ARG A 105 12.70 -4.92 -18.60
N LEU A 106 12.11 -4.09 -19.45
CA LEU A 106 12.37 -4.12 -20.89
C LEU A 106 13.83 -3.77 -21.19
N ILE A 107 14.38 -2.76 -20.54
CA ILE A 107 15.79 -2.37 -20.69
C ILE A 107 16.71 -3.49 -20.22
N ALA A 108 16.45 -4.10 -19.08
CA ALA A 108 17.23 -5.21 -18.56
C ALA A 108 17.23 -6.41 -19.50
N ASN A 109 16.08 -6.74 -20.10
CA ASN A 109 15.98 -7.84 -21.07
C ASN A 109 16.78 -7.55 -22.35
N GLN A 110 16.75 -6.32 -22.87
CA GLN A 110 17.55 -5.92 -24.04
C GLN A 110 19.05 -6.04 -23.78
N THR A 111 19.49 -5.71 -22.57
CA THR A 111 20.91 -5.82 -22.20
C THR A 111 21.38 -7.28 -22.10
N THR A 112 20.48 -8.20 -21.80
CA THR A 112 20.79 -9.64 -21.68
C THR A 112 20.85 -10.33 -23.04
N GLU A 113 20.15 -9.81 -24.06
CA GLU A 113 20.15 -10.36 -25.43
C GLU A 113 21.30 -9.84 -26.33
N ALA A 114 22.03 -8.88 -25.84
CA ALA A 114 23.13 -8.25 -26.57
C ALA A 114 24.46 -9.01 -26.43
#